data_3544de2bbe41aeaef225dc5b33660294
#
_entry.id   3544de2bbe41aeaef225dc5b33660294
#
_cell.length_a   1.000
_cell.length_b   1.000
_cell.length_c   1.000
_cell.angle_alpha   90.00
_cell.angle_beta   90.00
_cell.angle_gamma   90.00
#
_symmetry.space_group_name_H-M   'P 1'
#
loop_
_entity.id
_entity.type
_entity.pdbx_description
1 polymer ?
#
loop_
_entity_poly.entity_id
_entity_poly.type
_entity_poly.pdbx_seq_one_letter_code
_entity_poly.pdbx_strand_id
1 'polypeptide(L)'
;MNVKGILGAGAIVLAGAAVSCIAQAATYAYVSNADSHDISVFSLDKSNGALAPVETVPVGGTVMPMTFSPDHLRLYAGLRSKPYRVVSFAVNPLDGRLIELGKTSLADSMAYVSTDATGRYLFSASYGGNLLAVNRIGADGVVGAVLQTVNTGPMAHAIRSAPDNRYVFASVLGSDAWLRMKFDASTGQLTGEATPAYSLPPKSGPRHFVFSADQRFTYLIDELDGKLHVLAFDRTHDTVKPVQTVSILPPNFIGDKPWGADLHLTPDGRFLYASERTSSTLAAYRVDATSGKLTRIGTYATEKQPRGFNIDPSGNYLLAVGQLSTTLSVYRIERKTGALNAIGQYPVGRGANWIELVEFDGSNSR
;
A
#
# COMPACT_ATOMS: atom_id res chain seq x y z
N MET A 1 -79.96 -44.30 -12.27
CA MET A 1 -78.60 -44.60 -12.69
C MET A 1 -77.74 -43.45 -12.32
N ASN A 2 -76.87 -43.63 -11.28
CA ASN A 2 -75.94 -42.60 -10.76
C ASN A 2 -74.65 -42.64 -11.49
N VAL A 3 -74.15 -41.47 -11.97
CA VAL A 3 -72.80 -41.31 -12.41
C VAL A 3 -72.15 -40.22 -11.56
N LYS A 4 -71.19 -40.62 -10.70
CA LYS A 4 -70.38 -39.73 -9.86
C LYS A 4 -69.24 -39.20 -10.71
N GLY A 5 -69.13 -37.88 -10.85
CA GLY A 5 -67.96 -37.20 -11.41
C GLY A 5 -66.85 -37.03 -10.33
N ILE A 6 -65.63 -37.44 -10.65
CA ILE A 6 -64.46 -37.26 -9.82
C ILE A 6 -63.73 -35.98 -10.32
N LEU A 7 -63.69 -34.94 -9.46
CA LEU A 7 -62.89 -33.77 -9.64
C LEU A 7 -61.44 -34.07 -9.14
N GLY A 8 -60.49 -34.18 -10.06
CA GLY A 8 -59.10 -34.25 -9.71
C GLY A 8 -58.51 -32.84 -9.53
N ALA A 9 -58.09 -32.52 -8.32
CA ALA A 9 -57.29 -31.28 -8.05
C ALA A 9 -55.85 -31.49 -8.42
N GLY A 10 -55.39 -30.84 -9.48
CA GLY A 10 -53.97 -30.78 -9.85
C GLY A 10 -53.23 -29.74 -8.98
N ALA A 11 -52.34 -30.22 -8.14
CA ALA A 11 -51.42 -29.34 -7.41
C ALA A 11 -50.28 -28.89 -8.34
N ILE A 12 -50.21 -27.60 -8.65
CA ILE A 12 -49.07 -26.97 -9.34
C ILE A 12 -47.99 -26.73 -8.31
N VAL A 13 -46.90 -27.49 -8.37
CA VAL A 13 -45.67 -27.23 -7.60
C VAL A 13 -44.84 -26.19 -8.36
N LEU A 14 -44.85 -24.95 -7.89
CA LEU A 14 -43.93 -23.93 -8.33
C LEU A 14 -42.52 -24.21 -7.72
N ALA A 15 -41.64 -24.78 -8.52
CA ALA A 15 -40.21 -24.87 -8.17
C ALA A 15 -39.57 -23.48 -8.31
N GLY A 16 -39.41 -22.79 -7.18
CA GLY A 16 -38.65 -21.56 -7.11
C GLY A 16 -37.16 -21.86 -7.35
N ALA A 17 -36.62 -21.50 -8.52
CA ALA A 17 -35.20 -21.52 -8.76
C ALA A 17 -34.56 -20.41 -7.89
N ALA A 18 -33.90 -20.81 -6.80
CA ALA A 18 -33.02 -19.92 -6.06
C ALA A 18 -31.83 -19.58 -6.96
N VAL A 19 -31.82 -18.40 -7.55
CA VAL A 19 -30.64 -17.85 -8.23
C VAL A 19 -29.62 -17.55 -7.13
N SER A 20 -28.67 -18.47 -6.91
CA SER A 20 -27.48 -18.19 -6.09
C SER A 20 -26.69 -17.12 -6.82
N CYS A 21 -26.81 -15.87 -6.42
CA CYS A 21 -25.83 -14.84 -6.77
C CYS A 21 -24.48 -15.28 -6.20
N ILE A 22 -23.64 -15.87 -7.04
CA ILE A 22 -22.24 -16.05 -6.73
C ILE A 22 -21.67 -14.63 -6.69
N ALA A 23 -21.34 -14.12 -5.50
CA ALA A 23 -20.67 -12.86 -5.38
C ALA A 23 -19.35 -12.96 -6.13
N GLN A 24 -19.19 -12.19 -7.20
CA GLN A 24 -17.99 -12.17 -8.01
C GLN A 24 -16.91 -11.40 -7.25
N ALA A 25 -15.69 -11.93 -7.27
CA ALA A 25 -14.53 -11.23 -6.68
C ALA A 25 -14.41 -9.82 -7.26
N ALA A 26 -14.41 -8.81 -6.41
CA ALA A 26 -14.37 -7.41 -6.79
C ALA A 26 -13.07 -6.76 -6.31
N THR A 27 -12.45 -5.95 -7.17
CA THR A 27 -11.21 -5.21 -6.84
C THR A 27 -11.53 -3.72 -6.77
N TYR A 28 -11.05 -3.06 -5.71
CA TYR A 28 -11.24 -1.64 -5.49
C TYR A 28 -9.91 -0.93 -5.32
N ALA A 29 -9.86 0.33 -5.78
CA ALA A 29 -8.74 1.24 -5.62
C ALA A 29 -9.17 2.45 -4.80
N TYR A 30 -8.33 2.86 -3.84
CA TYR A 30 -8.53 3.99 -2.94
C TYR A 30 -7.39 4.96 -3.13
N VAL A 31 -7.69 6.19 -3.52
CA VAL A 31 -6.70 7.23 -3.84
C VAL A 31 -6.86 8.38 -2.85
N SER A 32 -5.81 8.68 -2.08
CA SER A 32 -5.79 9.87 -1.23
C SER A 32 -5.44 11.12 -2.03
N ASN A 33 -6.26 12.16 -1.91
CA ASN A 33 -6.13 13.45 -2.58
C ASN A 33 -5.87 14.54 -1.53
N ALA A 34 -4.58 14.88 -1.32
CA ALA A 34 -4.14 15.73 -0.21
C ALA A 34 -4.77 17.13 -0.25
N ASP A 35 -4.83 17.75 -1.44
CA ASP A 35 -5.29 19.12 -1.61
C ASP A 35 -6.82 19.23 -1.81
N SER A 36 -7.46 18.13 -2.20
CA SER A 36 -8.93 18.00 -2.23
C SER A 36 -9.51 17.57 -0.89
N HIS A 37 -8.68 17.07 0.03
CA HIS A 37 -9.06 16.58 1.35
C HIS A 37 -10.09 15.43 1.30
N ASP A 38 -9.95 14.53 0.33
CA ASP A 38 -10.85 13.40 0.11
C ASP A 38 -10.10 12.13 -0.32
N ILE A 39 -10.84 11.02 -0.34
CA ILE A 39 -10.42 9.74 -0.90
C ILE A 39 -11.35 9.42 -2.07
N SER A 40 -10.79 9.25 -3.26
CA SER A 40 -11.52 8.73 -4.43
C SER A 40 -11.51 7.21 -4.40
N VAL A 41 -12.68 6.57 -4.57
CA VAL A 41 -12.84 5.12 -4.61
C VAL A 41 -13.30 4.70 -6.00
N PHE A 42 -12.63 3.69 -6.55
CA PHE A 42 -12.93 3.11 -7.86
C PHE A 42 -13.10 1.59 -7.75
N SER A 43 -13.95 1.01 -8.56
CA SER A 43 -13.92 -0.42 -8.87
C SER A 43 -13.01 -0.66 -10.09
N LEU A 44 -12.25 -1.77 -10.09
CA LEU A 44 -11.36 -2.18 -11.16
C LEU A 44 -11.94 -3.43 -11.86
N ASP A 45 -12.23 -3.31 -13.14
CA ASP A 45 -12.55 -4.47 -13.99
C ASP A 45 -11.28 -5.27 -14.30
N LYS A 46 -11.16 -6.44 -13.68
CA LYS A 46 -9.99 -7.32 -13.85
C LYS A 46 -9.80 -7.87 -15.26
N SER A 47 -10.83 -7.84 -16.09
CA SER A 47 -10.75 -8.37 -17.45
C SER A 47 -10.02 -7.42 -18.41
N ASN A 48 -10.15 -6.12 -18.20
CA ASN A 48 -9.64 -5.11 -19.11
C ASN A 48 -8.83 -3.98 -18.47
N GLY A 49 -8.92 -3.81 -17.12
CA GLY A 49 -8.25 -2.77 -16.36
C GLY A 49 -9.00 -1.43 -16.30
N ALA A 50 -10.25 -1.41 -16.76
CA ALA A 50 -11.08 -0.21 -16.68
C ALA A 50 -11.45 0.11 -15.22
N LEU A 51 -11.48 1.40 -14.88
CA LEU A 51 -11.95 1.89 -13.59
C LEU A 51 -13.33 2.51 -13.74
N ALA A 52 -14.20 2.23 -12.78
CA ALA A 52 -15.46 2.94 -12.62
C ALA A 52 -15.50 3.65 -11.25
N PRO A 53 -15.90 4.94 -11.17
CA PRO A 53 -15.96 5.63 -9.89
C PRO A 53 -17.07 5.02 -9.02
N VAL A 54 -16.75 4.81 -7.74
CA VAL A 54 -17.70 4.32 -6.72
C VAL A 54 -18.19 5.49 -5.87
N GLU A 55 -17.25 6.23 -5.27
CA GLU A 55 -17.56 7.40 -4.45
C GLU A 55 -16.32 8.30 -4.27
N THR A 56 -16.57 9.49 -3.73
CA THR A 56 -15.54 10.39 -3.20
C THR A 56 -15.88 10.70 -1.74
N VAL A 57 -14.96 10.40 -0.82
CA VAL A 57 -15.19 10.48 0.62
C VAL A 57 -14.41 11.66 1.21
N PRO A 58 -15.08 12.75 1.64
CA PRO A 58 -14.42 13.85 2.35
C PRO A 58 -13.87 13.40 3.70
N VAL A 59 -12.60 13.71 4.00
CA VAL A 59 -11.95 13.32 5.26
C VAL A 59 -11.67 14.49 6.20
N GLY A 60 -11.81 15.72 5.70
CA GLY A 60 -11.68 16.94 6.50
C GLY A 60 -10.24 17.32 6.85
N GLY A 61 -9.27 16.98 5.99
CA GLY A 61 -7.87 17.35 6.17
C GLY A 61 -6.96 16.78 5.09
N THR A 62 -5.70 17.19 5.08
CA THR A 62 -4.68 16.75 4.12
C THR A 62 -4.39 15.26 4.29
N VAL A 63 -5.11 14.41 3.56
CA VAL A 63 -4.94 12.96 3.61
C VAL A 63 -3.76 12.52 2.75
N MET A 64 -2.87 11.70 3.33
CA MET A 64 -1.71 11.21 2.60
C MET A 64 -1.51 9.70 2.79
N PRO A 65 -0.82 9.19 3.85
CA PRO A 65 -0.60 7.76 3.94
C PRO A 65 -1.91 7.03 4.27
N MET A 66 -2.11 5.90 3.62
CA MET A 66 -3.18 4.97 3.92
C MET A 66 -2.62 3.56 4.09
N THR A 67 -3.35 2.70 4.78
CA THR A 67 -3.06 1.27 4.89
C THR A 67 -4.31 0.48 5.23
N PHE A 68 -4.40 -0.75 4.74
CA PHE A 68 -5.43 -1.69 5.15
C PHE A 68 -5.07 -2.46 6.43
N SER A 69 -6.10 -2.93 7.14
CA SER A 69 -5.94 -4.06 8.05
C SER A 69 -5.59 -5.33 7.28
N PRO A 70 -4.99 -6.37 7.92
CA PRO A 70 -4.63 -7.61 7.24
C PRO A 70 -5.83 -8.38 6.66
N ASP A 71 -7.02 -8.22 7.21
CA ASP A 71 -8.28 -8.79 6.70
C ASP A 71 -8.93 -7.94 5.60
N HIS A 72 -8.33 -6.78 5.28
CA HIS A 72 -8.81 -5.78 4.33
C HIS A 72 -10.17 -5.15 4.64
N LEU A 73 -10.78 -5.44 5.79
CA LEU A 73 -12.08 -4.90 6.16
C LEU A 73 -12.01 -3.51 6.81
N ARG A 74 -10.80 -2.98 7.02
CA ARG A 74 -10.56 -1.63 7.56
C ARG A 74 -9.53 -0.90 6.70
N LEU A 75 -9.75 0.40 6.51
CA LEU A 75 -8.79 1.32 5.91
C LEU A 75 -8.45 2.40 6.93
N TYR A 76 -7.17 2.67 7.11
CA TYR A 76 -6.65 3.72 7.98
C TYR A 76 -6.00 4.81 7.15
N ALA A 77 -6.44 6.06 7.32
CA ALA A 77 -5.98 7.20 6.54
C ALA A 77 -5.40 8.29 7.45
N GLY A 78 -4.12 8.60 7.28
CA GLY A 78 -3.42 9.62 8.06
C GLY A 78 -3.65 11.02 7.51
N LEU A 79 -4.10 11.95 8.38
CA LEU A 79 -4.26 13.36 8.07
C LEU A 79 -3.03 14.14 8.53
N ARG A 80 -2.37 14.84 7.62
CA ARG A 80 -1.15 15.61 7.85
C ARG A 80 -1.37 17.11 8.09
N SER A 81 -2.62 17.58 8.05
CA SER A 81 -3.02 18.90 8.52
C SER A 81 -3.38 18.87 10.01
N LYS A 82 -3.12 19.98 10.74
CA LYS A 82 -3.50 20.08 12.15
C LYS A 82 -5.02 20.17 12.33
N PRO A 83 -5.59 19.50 13.33
CA PRO A 83 -4.95 18.57 14.25
C PRO A 83 -4.63 17.25 13.56
N TYR A 84 -3.40 16.73 13.74
CA TYR A 84 -2.96 15.46 13.13
C TYR A 84 -3.82 14.30 13.62
N ARG A 85 -4.39 13.53 12.71
CA ARG A 85 -5.33 12.43 13.03
C ARG A 85 -5.14 11.27 12.09
N VAL A 86 -5.63 10.12 12.53
CA VAL A 86 -5.93 8.99 11.65
C VAL A 86 -7.44 8.82 11.62
N VAL A 87 -7.99 8.62 10.42
CA VAL A 87 -9.39 8.24 10.22
C VAL A 87 -9.43 6.73 10.03
N SER A 88 -10.27 6.06 10.80
CA SER A 88 -10.55 4.62 10.67
C SER A 88 -11.85 4.43 9.90
N PHE A 89 -11.82 3.63 8.84
CA PHE A 89 -12.98 3.28 8.03
C PHE A 89 -13.25 1.78 8.08
N ALA A 90 -14.52 1.40 8.06
CA ALA A 90 -14.93 0.08 7.59
C ALA A 90 -15.01 0.13 6.05
N VAL A 91 -14.60 -0.96 5.42
CA VAL A 91 -14.71 -1.15 3.98
C VAL A 91 -15.84 -2.14 3.72
N ASN A 92 -16.81 -1.76 2.91
CA ASN A 92 -17.86 -2.67 2.48
C ASN A 92 -17.33 -3.58 1.35
N PRO A 93 -17.17 -4.89 1.56
CA PRO A 93 -16.62 -5.79 0.57
C PRO A 93 -17.50 -5.97 -0.68
N LEU A 94 -18.77 -5.60 -0.62
CA LEU A 94 -19.71 -5.78 -1.73
C LEU A 94 -19.61 -4.66 -2.78
N ASP A 95 -19.30 -3.43 -2.33
CA ASP A 95 -19.31 -2.26 -3.21
C ASP A 95 -18.10 -1.33 -3.04
N GLY A 96 -17.16 -1.69 -2.14
CA GLY A 96 -15.93 -0.93 -1.88
C GLY A 96 -16.10 0.37 -1.09
N ARG A 97 -17.33 0.70 -0.66
CA ARG A 97 -17.61 1.97 0.04
C ARG A 97 -16.99 2.02 1.42
N LEU A 98 -16.63 3.25 1.81
CA LEU A 98 -16.04 3.55 3.11
C LEU A 98 -17.09 4.07 4.09
N ILE A 99 -17.09 3.51 5.30
CA ILE A 99 -17.91 3.98 6.41
C ILE A 99 -16.98 4.45 7.51
N GLU A 100 -16.98 5.75 7.83
CA GLU A 100 -16.15 6.28 8.91
C GLU A 100 -16.55 5.67 10.26
N LEU A 101 -15.59 5.06 10.95
CA LEU A 101 -15.76 4.49 12.29
C LEU A 101 -15.35 5.48 13.38
N GLY A 102 -14.36 6.32 13.09
CA GLY A 102 -13.86 7.32 14.03
C GLY A 102 -12.56 7.98 13.61
N LYS A 103 -12.20 9.02 14.36
CA LYS A 103 -10.95 9.79 14.18
C LYS A 103 -10.18 9.84 15.49
N THR A 104 -8.88 9.52 15.45
CA THR A 104 -8.01 9.54 16.63
C THR A 104 -6.80 10.43 16.37
N SER A 105 -6.36 11.14 17.42
CA SER A 105 -5.17 11.98 17.34
C SER A 105 -3.91 11.14 17.17
N LEU A 106 -3.05 11.57 16.24
CA LEU A 106 -1.71 11.03 16.04
C LEU A 106 -0.69 11.85 16.84
N ALA A 107 0.46 11.25 17.15
CA ALA A 107 1.54 11.92 17.86
C ALA A 107 2.12 13.10 17.08
N ASP A 108 2.10 13.03 15.74
CA ASP A 108 2.60 14.08 14.85
C ASP A 108 2.07 13.88 13.41
N SER A 109 2.58 14.68 12.45
CA SER A 109 2.32 14.57 11.01
C SER A 109 3.01 13.33 10.44
N MET A 110 2.27 12.25 10.23
CA MET A 110 2.83 10.98 9.79
C MET A 110 3.05 10.93 8.28
N ALA A 111 4.24 10.56 7.85
CA ALA A 111 4.61 10.35 6.45
C ALA A 111 4.21 8.95 5.97
N TYR A 112 4.08 8.00 6.88
CA TYR A 112 3.76 6.61 6.63
C TYR A 112 2.89 6.03 7.74
N VAL A 113 1.98 5.13 7.39
CA VAL A 113 1.24 4.27 8.32
C VAL A 113 1.25 2.83 7.82
N SER A 114 1.27 1.87 8.74
CA SER A 114 1.10 0.44 8.44
C SER A 114 0.48 -0.27 9.63
N THR A 115 -0.12 -1.44 9.41
CA THR A 115 -0.56 -2.30 10.51
C THR A 115 0.48 -3.38 10.81
N ASP A 116 0.46 -3.92 12.01
CA ASP A 116 1.15 -5.17 12.32
C ASP A 116 0.43 -6.36 11.63
N ALA A 117 1.09 -7.51 11.53
CA ALA A 117 0.52 -8.67 10.85
C ALA A 117 -0.77 -9.22 11.49
N THR A 118 -1.08 -8.84 12.73
CA THR A 118 -2.33 -9.24 13.42
C THR A 118 -3.45 -8.22 13.29
N GLY A 119 -3.18 -7.02 12.78
CA GLY A 119 -4.14 -5.92 12.69
C GLY A 119 -4.51 -5.29 14.04
N ARG A 120 -3.76 -5.58 15.11
CA ARG A 120 -4.01 -5.04 16.46
C ARG A 120 -3.30 -3.73 16.75
N TYR A 121 -2.33 -3.36 15.92
CA TYR A 121 -1.53 -2.16 16.10
C TYR A 121 -1.35 -1.42 14.79
N LEU A 122 -1.43 -0.11 14.86
CA LEU A 122 -1.02 0.81 13.80
C LEU A 122 0.35 1.36 14.14
N PHE A 123 1.30 1.18 13.23
CA PHE A 123 2.59 1.84 13.23
C PHE A 123 2.55 3.10 12.40
N SER A 124 3.28 4.12 12.79
CA SER A 124 3.41 5.35 12.03
C SER A 124 4.79 5.97 12.17
N ALA A 125 5.24 6.67 11.11
CA ALA A 125 6.53 7.35 11.06
C ALA A 125 6.33 8.83 10.74
N SER A 126 6.93 9.73 11.54
CA SER A 126 6.88 11.17 11.32
C SER A 126 8.21 11.70 10.81
N TYR A 127 8.13 12.31 9.61
CA TYR A 127 9.25 12.98 8.98
C TYR A 127 9.66 14.27 9.74
N GLY A 128 8.67 15.09 10.13
CA GLY A 128 8.91 16.34 10.84
C GLY A 128 9.16 16.15 12.34
N GLY A 129 8.52 15.14 12.95
CA GLY A 129 8.66 14.82 14.38
C GLY A 129 9.88 13.96 14.71
N ASN A 130 10.56 13.37 13.71
CA ASN A 130 11.73 12.51 13.91
C ASN A 130 11.44 11.32 14.84
N LEU A 131 10.25 10.74 14.72
CA LEU A 131 9.78 9.68 15.59
C LEU A 131 8.97 8.62 14.86
N LEU A 132 8.88 7.47 15.51
CA LEU A 132 7.90 6.42 15.22
C LEU A 132 6.86 6.42 16.32
N ALA A 133 5.63 6.00 16.00
CA ALA A 133 4.60 5.80 17.00
C ALA A 133 3.86 4.48 16.79
N VAL A 134 3.34 3.94 17.88
CA VAL A 134 2.48 2.77 17.92
C VAL A 134 1.16 3.16 18.56
N ASN A 135 0.07 2.84 17.89
CA ASN A 135 -1.29 2.97 18.42
C ASN A 135 -1.93 1.59 18.50
N ARG A 136 -2.73 1.31 19.53
CA ARG A 136 -3.56 0.10 19.56
C ARG A 136 -4.77 0.27 18.65
N ILE A 137 -5.16 -0.79 17.94
CA ILE A 137 -6.43 -0.85 17.20
C ILE A 137 -7.42 -1.61 18.09
N GLY A 138 -8.59 -1.02 18.35
CA GLY A 138 -9.67 -1.62 19.12
C GLY A 138 -10.35 -2.78 18.39
N ALA A 139 -11.12 -3.59 19.11
CA ALA A 139 -11.92 -4.66 18.51
C ALA A 139 -13.01 -4.14 17.55
N ASP A 140 -13.39 -2.87 17.69
CA ASP A 140 -14.28 -2.15 16.79
C ASP A 140 -13.61 -1.69 15.49
N GLY A 141 -12.29 -1.87 15.38
CA GLY A 141 -11.47 -1.45 14.24
C GLY A 141 -11.05 0.02 14.30
N VAL A 142 -11.34 0.74 15.39
CA VAL A 142 -10.92 2.13 15.55
C VAL A 142 -9.51 2.19 16.15
N VAL A 143 -8.67 3.04 15.57
CA VAL A 143 -7.34 3.32 16.13
C VAL A 143 -7.51 4.06 17.45
N GLY A 144 -6.90 3.55 18.52
CA GLY A 144 -6.88 4.15 19.85
C GLY A 144 -5.77 5.17 20.04
N ALA A 145 -5.60 5.63 21.28
CA ALA A 145 -4.55 6.57 21.67
C ALA A 145 -3.15 6.00 21.41
N VAL A 146 -2.17 6.89 21.30
CA VAL A 146 -0.74 6.53 21.17
C VAL A 146 -0.31 5.69 22.37
N LEU A 147 0.21 4.50 22.10
CA LEU A 147 0.73 3.57 23.09
C LEU A 147 2.20 3.83 23.38
N GLN A 148 2.98 4.12 22.33
CA GLN A 148 4.42 4.36 22.43
C GLN A 148 4.87 5.34 21.35
N THR A 149 5.89 6.14 21.66
CA THR A 149 6.71 6.87 20.70
C THR A 149 8.16 6.50 20.85
N VAL A 150 8.90 6.44 19.72
CA VAL A 150 10.34 6.14 19.69
C VAL A 150 11.04 7.21 18.87
N ASN A 151 12.00 7.91 19.45
CA ASN A 151 12.84 8.85 18.72
C ASN A 151 13.84 8.09 17.83
N THR A 152 14.02 8.53 16.60
CA THR A 152 14.83 7.81 15.60
C THR A 152 16.03 8.57 15.09
N GLY A 153 16.12 9.86 15.28
CA GLY A 153 16.92 10.77 14.46
C GLY A 153 16.07 11.39 13.34
N PRO A 154 16.67 12.27 12.51
CA PRO A 154 15.92 13.14 11.61
C PRO A 154 15.24 12.38 10.47
N MET A 155 13.99 12.81 10.18
CA MET A 155 13.24 12.43 8.98
C MET A 155 12.88 10.93 8.91
N ALA A 156 12.30 10.34 9.99
CA ALA A 156 11.73 9.00 9.90
C ALA A 156 10.64 8.98 8.82
N HIS A 157 10.74 8.06 7.85
CA HIS A 157 9.86 8.11 6.68
C HIS A 157 8.91 6.94 6.54
N ALA A 158 9.37 5.71 6.72
CA ALA A 158 8.52 4.52 6.63
C ALA A 158 8.74 3.58 7.81
N ILE A 159 7.71 2.83 8.17
CA ILE A 159 7.73 1.83 9.23
C ILE A 159 6.84 0.66 8.83
N ARG A 160 7.36 -0.58 8.96
CA ARG A 160 6.61 -1.81 8.66
C ARG A 160 7.07 -2.94 9.56
N SER A 161 6.14 -3.81 9.99
CA SER A 161 6.52 -5.09 10.58
C SER A 161 7.12 -6.02 9.54
N ALA A 162 8.07 -6.84 9.96
CA ALA A 162 8.45 -8.01 9.19
C ALA A 162 7.24 -8.96 9.05
N PRO A 163 7.14 -9.77 7.98
CA PRO A 163 6.01 -10.67 7.80
C PRO A 163 5.82 -11.69 8.93
N ASP A 164 6.90 -12.04 9.67
CA ASP A 164 6.83 -12.91 10.85
C ASP A 164 6.43 -12.16 12.14
N ASN A 165 6.17 -10.88 12.05
CA ASN A 165 5.73 -9.98 13.14
C ASN A 165 6.65 -9.90 14.37
N ARG A 166 7.91 -10.39 14.27
CA ARG A 166 8.89 -10.34 15.38
C ARG A 166 9.71 -9.06 15.41
N TYR A 167 9.85 -8.42 14.28
CA TYR A 167 10.61 -7.20 14.10
C TYR A 167 9.78 -6.14 13.39
N VAL A 168 10.10 -4.90 13.70
CA VAL A 168 9.66 -3.73 12.94
C VAL A 168 10.89 -3.07 12.35
N PHE A 169 10.79 -2.71 11.07
CA PHE A 169 11.82 -1.97 10.36
C PHE A 169 11.33 -0.55 10.06
N ALA A 170 12.26 0.41 10.08
CA ALA A 170 11.96 1.78 9.75
C ALA A 170 13.10 2.43 8.96
N SER A 171 12.76 3.21 7.93
CA SER A 171 13.73 4.05 7.24
C SER A 171 13.81 5.42 7.90
N VAL A 172 15.03 5.90 8.13
CA VAL A 172 15.31 7.23 8.67
C VAL A 172 16.13 8.00 7.65
N LEU A 173 15.43 8.78 6.83
CA LEU A 173 15.95 9.42 5.64
C LEU A 173 17.12 10.35 5.96
N GLY A 174 17.00 11.18 6.99
CA GLY A 174 18.04 12.15 7.34
C GLY A 174 19.24 11.56 8.08
N SER A 175 19.16 10.29 8.51
CA SER A 175 20.28 9.56 9.13
C SER A 175 20.89 8.53 8.19
N ASP A 176 20.42 8.41 6.94
CA ASP A 176 20.86 7.38 5.99
C ASP A 176 20.83 5.97 6.61
N ALA A 177 19.79 5.67 7.38
CA ALA A 177 19.70 4.45 8.17
C ALA A 177 18.39 3.69 7.91
N TRP A 178 18.50 2.36 7.85
CA TRP A 178 17.37 1.44 7.92
C TRP A 178 17.44 0.71 9.25
N LEU A 179 16.53 1.08 10.17
CA LEU A 179 16.52 0.62 11.55
C LEU A 179 15.77 -0.71 11.69
N ARG A 180 16.10 -1.45 12.74
CA ARG A 180 15.38 -2.63 13.20
C ARG A 180 15.16 -2.59 14.70
N MET A 181 13.95 -2.92 15.12
CA MET A 181 13.54 -3.04 16.52
C MET A 181 12.78 -4.35 16.72
N LYS A 182 12.90 -4.97 17.90
CA LYS A 182 12.04 -6.09 18.28
C LYS A 182 10.62 -5.57 18.53
N PHE A 183 9.64 -6.36 18.11
CA PHE A 183 8.23 -6.06 18.33
C PHE A 183 7.62 -7.16 19.21
N ASP A 184 7.00 -6.75 20.31
CA ASP A 184 6.19 -7.62 21.15
C ASP A 184 4.71 -7.47 20.75
N ALA A 185 4.21 -8.40 19.94
CA ALA A 185 2.83 -8.38 19.46
C ALA A 185 1.79 -8.62 20.59
N SER A 186 2.19 -9.04 21.79
CA SER A 186 1.28 -9.19 22.93
C SER A 186 0.98 -7.85 23.62
N THR A 187 1.97 -6.97 23.70
CA THR A 187 1.89 -5.67 24.36
C THR A 187 1.81 -4.50 23.39
N GLY A 188 2.28 -4.68 22.14
CA GLY A 188 2.41 -3.63 21.14
C GLY A 188 3.67 -2.79 21.30
N GLN A 189 4.61 -3.21 22.14
CA GLN A 189 5.83 -2.46 22.41
C GLN A 189 6.93 -2.74 21.40
N LEU A 190 7.57 -1.69 20.94
CA LEU A 190 8.88 -1.77 20.29
C LEU A 190 9.93 -1.76 21.37
N THR A 191 10.77 -2.81 21.42
CA THR A 191 11.75 -3.01 22.47
C THR A 191 13.17 -3.02 21.91
N GLY A 192 14.14 -2.68 22.78
CA GLY A 192 15.53 -2.49 22.40
C GLY A 192 15.79 -1.10 21.81
N GLU A 193 17.05 -0.83 21.53
CA GLU A 193 17.45 0.42 20.88
C GLU A 193 17.09 0.37 19.40
N ALA A 194 16.75 1.53 18.83
CA ALA A 194 16.56 1.70 17.39
C ALA A 194 17.94 1.66 16.70
N THR A 195 18.44 0.45 16.44
CA THR A 195 19.78 0.28 15.83
C THR A 195 19.66 0.12 14.31
N PRO A 196 20.64 0.64 13.55
CA PRO A 196 20.71 0.40 12.11
C PRO A 196 20.86 -1.10 11.82
N ALA A 197 19.89 -1.69 11.11
CA ALA A 197 20.06 -2.99 10.46
C ALA A 197 20.97 -2.85 9.23
N TYR A 198 20.93 -1.67 8.60
CA TYR A 198 21.79 -1.31 7.49
C TYR A 198 22.00 0.22 7.46
N SER A 199 23.26 0.65 7.34
CA SER A 199 23.62 2.04 7.12
C SER A 199 23.94 2.25 5.65
N LEU A 200 23.32 3.26 5.05
CA LEU A 200 23.51 3.62 3.66
C LEU A 200 24.65 4.65 3.52
N PRO A 201 25.17 4.85 2.29
CA PRO A 201 26.07 5.95 2.03
C PRO A 201 25.46 7.31 2.41
N PRO A 202 26.27 8.29 2.83
CA PRO A 202 25.76 9.62 3.18
C PRO A 202 24.97 10.27 2.04
N LYS A 203 23.83 10.88 2.37
CA LYS A 203 22.88 11.55 1.45
C LYS A 203 22.14 10.59 0.50
N SER A 204 22.03 9.32 0.85
CA SER A 204 21.13 8.37 0.16
C SER A 204 19.67 8.70 0.43
N GLY A 205 19.31 8.90 1.68
CA GLY A 205 17.93 9.21 2.09
C GLY A 205 16.98 8.04 1.91
N PRO A 206 17.13 6.91 2.67
CA PRO A 206 16.24 5.76 2.56
C PRO A 206 14.80 6.14 2.86
N ARG A 207 13.86 5.68 2.00
CA ARG A 207 12.48 6.16 2.05
C ARG A 207 11.48 5.02 2.26
N HIS A 208 11.02 4.37 1.22
CA HIS A 208 10.13 3.22 1.29
C HIS A 208 10.89 1.92 1.09
N PHE A 209 10.33 0.81 1.56
CA PHE A 209 10.90 -0.52 1.38
C PHE A 209 9.82 -1.58 1.32
N VAL A 210 10.12 -2.70 0.64
CA VAL A 210 9.26 -3.87 0.56
C VAL A 210 10.07 -5.13 0.81
N PHE A 211 9.44 -6.12 1.44
CA PHE A 211 10.02 -7.45 1.64
C PHE A 211 9.61 -8.36 0.47
N SER A 212 10.52 -9.26 0.06
CA SER A 212 10.12 -10.40 -0.79
C SER A 212 9.15 -11.32 -0.02
N ALA A 213 8.26 -12.00 -0.74
CA ALA A 213 7.26 -12.88 -0.11
C ALA A 213 7.90 -14.00 0.75
N ASP A 214 9.07 -14.50 0.35
CA ASP A 214 9.85 -15.49 1.09
C ASP A 214 10.72 -14.88 2.21
N GLN A 215 10.66 -13.55 2.38
CA GLN A 215 11.37 -12.77 3.40
C GLN A 215 12.90 -12.91 3.36
N ARG A 216 13.47 -13.34 2.25
CA ARG A 216 14.93 -13.43 2.08
C ARG A 216 15.55 -12.11 1.68
N PHE A 217 14.76 -11.24 1.01
CA PHE A 217 15.24 -9.99 0.47
C PHE A 217 14.36 -8.82 0.91
N THR A 218 15.00 -7.66 1.04
CA THR A 218 14.35 -6.36 1.17
C THR A 218 14.83 -5.47 0.04
N TYR A 219 13.90 -4.72 -0.54
CA TYR A 219 14.19 -3.70 -1.54
C TYR A 219 13.90 -2.34 -0.92
N LEU A 220 14.91 -1.47 -0.88
CA LEU A 220 14.87 -0.17 -0.20
C LEU A 220 15.20 0.92 -1.21
N ILE A 221 14.27 1.87 -1.41
CA ILE A 221 14.45 3.00 -2.32
C ILE A 221 14.98 4.21 -1.58
N ASP A 222 15.90 4.93 -2.21
CA ASP A 222 16.44 6.19 -1.71
C ASP A 222 15.70 7.38 -2.36
N GLU A 223 15.41 8.38 -1.55
CA GLU A 223 14.79 9.62 -2.01
C GLU A 223 15.81 10.54 -2.71
N LEU A 224 17.05 10.64 -2.18
CA LEU A 224 17.94 11.73 -2.49
C LEU A 224 18.97 11.45 -3.60
N ASP A 225 19.30 10.18 -3.84
CA ASP A 225 20.32 9.81 -4.83
C ASP A 225 19.79 8.93 -5.98
N GLY A 226 18.48 8.62 -5.97
CA GLY A 226 17.81 7.87 -7.03
C GLY A 226 18.27 6.42 -7.14
N LYS A 227 18.66 5.80 -6.03
CA LYS A 227 19.07 4.40 -5.97
C LYS A 227 18.04 3.51 -5.32
N LEU A 228 18.21 2.24 -5.56
CA LEU A 228 17.45 1.14 -4.97
C LEU A 228 18.42 0.07 -4.53
N HIS A 229 18.36 -0.31 -3.25
CA HIS A 229 19.21 -1.31 -2.63
C HIS A 229 18.47 -2.64 -2.51
N VAL A 230 19.15 -3.72 -2.89
CA VAL A 230 18.75 -5.09 -2.62
C VAL A 230 19.55 -5.57 -1.42
N LEU A 231 18.84 -5.91 -0.35
CA LEU A 231 19.41 -6.37 0.91
C LEU A 231 18.96 -7.80 1.17
N ALA A 232 19.88 -8.69 1.55
CA ALA A 232 19.57 -10.05 2.00
C ALA A 232 19.54 -10.11 3.52
N PHE A 233 18.53 -10.79 4.07
CA PHE A 233 18.43 -11.03 5.50
C PHE A 233 18.95 -12.43 5.84
N ASP A 234 20.05 -12.48 6.57
CA ASP A 234 20.63 -13.71 7.11
C ASP A 234 19.97 -14.03 8.46
N ARG A 235 18.99 -14.91 8.45
CA ARG A 235 18.21 -15.28 9.65
C ARG A 235 19.04 -16.08 10.66
N THR A 236 20.12 -16.74 10.21
CA THR A 236 20.98 -17.54 11.09
C THR A 236 21.82 -16.65 11.98
N HIS A 237 22.35 -15.58 11.40
CA HIS A 237 23.23 -14.64 12.11
C HIS A 237 22.50 -13.33 12.49
N ASP A 238 21.22 -13.24 12.17
CA ASP A 238 20.38 -12.04 12.42
C ASP A 238 20.98 -10.75 11.83
N THR A 239 21.57 -10.84 10.63
CA THR A 239 22.27 -9.75 9.95
C THR A 239 21.68 -9.44 8.58
N VAL A 240 21.88 -8.19 8.14
CA VAL A 240 21.51 -7.71 6.80
C VAL A 240 22.77 -7.50 5.98
N LYS A 241 22.80 -8.02 4.75
CA LYS A 241 23.91 -7.89 3.82
C LYS A 241 23.49 -7.24 2.51
N PRO A 242 24.23 -6.26 1.97
CA PRO A 242 23.93 -5.71 0.65
C PRO A 242 24.21 -6.76 -0.44
N VAL A 243 23.29 -6.87 -1.39
CA VAL A 243 23.38 -7.77 -2.56
C VAL A 243 23.66 -6.98 -3.82
N GLN A 244 22.95 -5.87 -4.02
CA GLN A 244 23.05 -5.06 -5.22
C GLN A 244 22.53 -3.65 -4.96
N THR A 245 23.05 -2.68 -5.70
CA THR A 245 22.47 -1.33 -5.81
C THR A 245 22.25 -1.04 -7.29
N VAL A 246 21.05 -0.54 -7.64
CA VAL A 246 20.69 -0.14 -9.00
C VAL A 246 20.15 1.28 -9.00
N SER A 247 20.18 1.96 -10.17
CA SER A 247 19.60 3.30 -10.32
C SER A 247 18.14 3.20 -10.80
N ILE A 248 17.24 4.00 -10.20
CA ILE A 248 15.85 4.16 -10.68
C ILE A 248 15.73 5.26 -11.74
N LEU A 249 16.76 6.05 -11.94
CA LEU A 249 16.78 7.17 -12.87
C LEU A 249 16.67 6.68 -14.34
N PRO A 250 16.01 7.44 -15.23
CA PRO A 250 16.08 7.15 -16.66
C PRO A 250 17.53 7.25 -17.19
N PRO A 251 17.89 6.56 -18.28
CA PRO A 251 19.26 6.52 -18.80
C PRO A 251 19.87 7.90 -19.06
N ASN A 252 19.06 8.86 -19.46
CA ASN A 252 19.48 10.23 -19.76
C ASN A 252 18.80 11.21 -18.78
N PHE A 253 18.90 10.92 -17.49
CA PHE A 253 18.26 11.77 -16.48
C PHE A 253 18.75 13.21 -16.59
N ILE A 254 17.82 14.13 -16.80
CA ILE A 254 18.03 15.57 -16.82
C ILE A 254 17.16 16.16 -15.71
N GLY A 255 17.76 16.70 -14.67
CA GLY A 255 17.07 17.30 -13.54
C GLY A 255 18.06 17.71 -12.47
N ASP A 256 17.65 18.64 -11.62
CA ASP A 256 18.57 19.17 -10.59
C ASP A 256 18.93 18.09 -9.56
N LYS A 257 17.95 17.32 -9.10
CA LYS A 257 18.14 16.29 -8.07
C LYS A 257 17.17 15.13 -8.27
N PRO A 258 17.64 13.89 -8.04
CA PRO A 258 16.77 12.74 -7.92
C PRO A 258 15.75 12.94 -6.79
N TRP A 259 14.57 12.35 -6.95
CA TRP A 259 13.53 12.40 -5.94
C TRP A 259 12.72 11.10 -5.94
N GLY A 260 13.38 10.00 -5.54
CA GLY A 260 12.75 8.69 -5.43
C GLY A 260 11.55 8.70 -4.49
N ALA A 261 10.52 7.89 -4.76
CA ALA A 261 9.33 7.92 -3.93
C ALA A 261 8.87 6.54 -3.47
N ASP A 262 8.33 5.73 -4.33
CA ASP A 262 7.63 4.50 -3.95
C ASP A 262 8.16 3.29 -4.70
N LEU A 263 7.93 2.09 -4.15
CA LEU A 263 8.29 0.84 -4.81
C LEU A 263 7.33 -0.28 -4.41
N HIS A 264 7.01 -1.14 -5.39
CA HIS A 264 6.16 -2.31 -5.17
C HIS A 264 6.67 -3.51 -5.96
N LEU A 265 6.54 -4.70 -5.37
CA LEU A 265 6.70 -5.99 -6.05
C LEU A 265 5.36 -6.44 -6.62
N THR A 266 5.38 -7.13 -7.75
CA THR A 266 4.20 -7.92 -8.16
C THR A 266 3.91 -9.00 -7.12
N PRO A 267 2.65 -9.43 -6.94
CA PRO A 267 2.29 -10.47 -5.96
C PRO A 267 3.06 -11.78 -6.13
N ASP A 268 3.44 -12.11 -7.36
CA ASP A 268 4.27 -13.29 -7.68
C ASP A 268 5.79 -13.06 -7.46
N GLY A 269 6.18 -11.85 -7.04
CA GLY A 269 7.56 -11.47 -6.75
C GLY A 269 8.49 -11.37 -7.96
N ARG A 270 7.99 -11.49 -9.22
CA ARG A 270 8.83 -11.53 -10.42
C ARG A 270 9.29 -10.17 -10.92
N PHE A 271 8.53 -9.13 -10.61
CA PHE A 271 8.83 -7.77 -11.07
C PHE A 271 8.76 -6.78 -9.92
N LEU A 272 9.61 -5.77 -9.99
CA LEU A 272 9.62 -4.63 -9.08
C LEU A 272 9.52 -3.35 -9.90
N TYR A 273 8.68 -2.43 -9.42
CA TYR A 273 8.58 -1.09 -9.98
C TYR A 273 8.94 -0.05 -8.92
N ALA A 274 9.49 1.09 -9.36
CA ALA A 274 9.87 2.19 -8.49
C ALA A 274 9.57 3.52 -9.17
N SER A 275 9.03 4.49 -8.41
CA SER A 275 8.67 5.81 -8.94
C SER A 275 9.75 6.85 -8.65
N GLU A 276 9.95 7.75 -9.63
CA GLU A 276 10.88 8.86 -9.56
C GLU A 276 10.16 10.18 -9.91
N ARG A 277 10.12 11.11 -8.94
CA ARG A 277 9.26 12.29 -9.02
C ARG A 277 9.80 13.39 -9.91
N THR A 278 11.11 13.58 -9.99
CA THR A 278 11.71 14.66 -10.81
C THR A 278 11.53 14.38 -12.30
N SER A 279 11.78 13.16 -12.74
CA SER A 279 11.59 12.75 -14.14
C SER A 279 10.14 12.36 -14.46
N SER A 280 9.29 12.21 -13.45
CA SER A 280 7.92 11.70 -13.61
C SER A 280 7.87 10.35 -14.30
N THR A 281 8.65 9.38 -13.79
CA THR A 281 8.78 8.06 -14.38
C THR A 281 8.60 6.92 -13.38
N LEU A 282 8.29 5.73 -13.94
CA LEU A 282 8.36 4.44 -13.27
C LEU A 282 9.53 3.65 -13.87
N ALA A 283 10.47 3.22 -13.03
CA ALA A 283 11.50 2.26 -13.38
C ALA A 283 10.98 0.83 -13.13
N ALA A 284 11.17 -0.08 -14.08
CA ALA A 284 10.73 -1.47 -13.99
C ALA A 284 11.92 -2.43 -14.01
N TYR A 285 11.86 -3.45 -13.15
CA TYR A 285 12.90 -4.46 -13.01
C TYR A 285 12.31 -5.86 -12.96
N ARG A 286 13.06 -6.81 -13.54
CA ARG A 286 12.89 -8.25 -13.29
C ARG A 286 13.66 -8.62 -12.03
N VAL A 287 13.04 -9.42 -11.19
CA VAL A 287 13.63 -9.97 -9.97
C VAL A 287 14.13 -11.38 -10.26
N ASP A 288 15.39 -11.67 -9.94
CA ASP A 288 15.91 -13.03 -9.89
C ASP A 288 15.50 -13.69 -8.57
N ALA A 289 14.66 -14.70 -8.63
CA ALA A 289 14.08 -15.34 -7.44
C ALA A 289 15.13 -15.99 -6.51
N THR A 290 16.31 -16.35 -7.02
CA THR A 290 17.35 -17.02 -6.25
C THR A 290 18.23 -16.03 -5.51
N SER A 291 18.67 -14.98 -6.18
CA SER A 291 19.64 -14.00 -5.66
C SER A 291 19.01 -12.68 -5.22
N GLY A 292 17.72 -12.46 -5.49
CA GLY A 292 17.03 -11.19 -5.27
C GLY A 292 17.47 -10.06 -6.23
N LYS A 293 18.44 -10.29 -7.08
CA LYS A 293 19.01 -9.26 -7.97
C LYS A 293 18.00 -8.75 -8.99
N LEU A 294 18.17 -7.47 -9.33
CA LEU A 294 17.31 -6.72 -10.22
C LEU A 294 17.98 -6.54 -11.59
N THR A 295 17.26 -6.84 -12.66
CA THR A 295 17.64 -6.52 -14.04
C THR A 295 16.63 -5.53 -14.60
N ARG A 296 17.10 -4.37 -15.08
CA ARG A 296 16.22 -3.32 -15.61
C ARG A 296 15.48 -3.79 -16.86
N ILE A 297 14.17 -3.57 -16.88
CA ILE A 297 13.27 -3.82 -18.02
C ILE A 297 13.12 -2.55 -18.85
N GLY A 298 12.83 -1.43 -18.17
CA GLY A 298 12.56 -0.17 -18.85
C GLY A 298 12.27 0.97 -17.89
N THR A 299 11.96 2.12 -18.48
CA THR A 299 11.47 3.33 -17.80
C THR A 299 10.24 3.81 -18.55
N TYR A 300 9.20 4.16 -17.81
CA TYR A 300 7.90 4.52 -18.34
C TYR A 300 7.50 5.89 -17.82
N ALA A 301 7.12 6.80 -18.71
CA ALA A 301 6.53 8.07 -18.31
C ALA A 301 5.19 7.81 -17.59
N THR A 302 4.91 8.61 -16.57
CA THR A 302 3.68 8.49 -15.79
C THR A 302 3.17 9.88 -15.36
N GLU A 303 2.29 9.92 -14.36
CA GLU A 303 1.72 11.13 -13.79
C GLU A 303 2.80 12.09 -13.26
N LYS A 304 2.54 13.41 -13.30
CA LYS A 304 3.51 14.40 -12.86
C LYS A 304 3.77 14.32 -11.35
N GLN A 305 5.04 14.18 -10.94
CA GLN A 305 5.47 13.91 -9.56
C GLN A 305 4.82 12.65 -8.97
N PRO A 306 5.11 11.44 -9.47
CA PRO A 306 4.47 10.21 -9.04
C PRO A 306 4.96 9.84 -7.63
N ARG A 307 4.17 10.21 -6.61
CA ARG A 307 4.51 9.93 -5.20
C ARG A 307 4.07 8.55 -4.77
N GLY A 308 2.93 8.08 -5.26
CA GLY A 308 2.37 6.77 -4.94
C GLY A 308 1.89 6.04 -6.19
N PHE A 309 2.06 4.76 -6.19
CA PHE A 309 1.46 3.83 -7.14
C PHE A 309 1.21 2.50 -6.43
N ASN A 310 0.40 1.63 -7.00
CA ASN A 310 0.25 0.28 -6.45
C ASN A 310 -0.09 -0.69 -7.56
N ILE A 311 0.05 -1.99 -7.27
CA ILE A 311 -0.21 -3.10 -8.18
C ILE A 311 -1.44 -3.84 -7.67
N ASP A 312 -2.37 -4.17 -8.56
CA ASP A 312 -3.57 -4.91 -8.18
C ASP A 312 -3.21 -6.33 -7.67
N PRO A 313 -4.04 -6.93 -6.81
CA PRO A 313 -3.76 -8.25 -6.23
C PRO A 313 -3.58 -9.37 -7.25
N SER A 314 -4.10 -9.24 -8.46
CA SER A 314 -3.85 -10.20 -9.55
C SER A 314 -2.48 -10.04 -10.22
N GLY A 315 -1.79 -8.92 -10.00
CA GLY A 315 -0.52 -8.57 -10.65
C GLY A 315 -0.63 -8.22 -12.13
N ASN A 316 -1.83 -7.91 -12.62
CA ASN A 316 -2.07 -7.58 -14.01
C ASN A 316 -2.02 -6.10 -14.31
N TYR A 317 -2.27 -5.27 -13.30
CA TYR A 317 -2.41 -3.82 -13.47
C TYR A 317 -1.58 -3.06 -12.44
N LEU A 318 -0.99 -1.96 -12.89
CA LEU A 318 -0.33 -0.97 -12.05
C LEU A 318 -1.11 0.34 -12.20
N LEU A 319 -1.46 0.96 -11.07
CA LEU A 319 -2.15 2.23 -10.99
C LEU A 319 -1.22 3.26 -10.38
N ALA A 320 -1.02 4.41 -11.03
CA ALA A 320 -0.10 5.46 -10.59
C ALA A 320 -0.79 6.81 -10.49
N VAL A 321 -0.46 7.57 -9.43
CA VAL A 321 -0.96 8.93 -9.17
C VAL A 321 0.19 9.90 -8.99
N GLY A 322 -0.04 11.17 -9.32
CA GLY A 322 0.97 12.22 -9.21
C GLY A 322 0.48 13.44 -8.44
N GLN A 323 1.35 14.01 -7.61
CA GLN A 323 1.01 15.16 -6.77
C GLN A 323 0.64 16.41 -7.58
N LEU A 324 1.17 16.53 -8.79
CA LEU A 324 0.89 17.63 -9.71
C LEU A 324 0.03 17.21 -10.91
N SER A 325 -0.64 16.06 -10.81
CA SER A 325 -1.66 15.60 -11.75
C SER A 325 -3.04 15.62 -11.10
N THR A 326 -4.06 15.59 -11.94
CA THR A 326 -5.47 15.41 -11.54
C THR A 326 -6.06 14.15 -12.16
N THR A 327 -5.16 13.24 -12.58
CA THR A 327 -5.50 11.94 -13.16
C THR A 327 -4.73 10.83 -12.48
N LEU A 328 -5.29 9.63 -12.59
CA LEU A 328 -4.69 8.35 -12.26
C LEU A 328 -4.46 7.60 -13.56
N SER A 329 -3.24 7.15 -13.80
CA SER A 329 -2.89 6.32 -14.95
C SER A 329 -2.95 4.84 -14.62
N VAL A 330 -3.55 4.05 -15.52
CA VAL A 330 -3.60 2.59 -15.41
C VAL A 330 -2.71 1.97 -16.48
N TYR A 331 -1.87 1.04 -16.06
CA TYR A 331 -0.99 0.26 -16.93
C TYR A 331 -1.33 -1.22 -16.82
N ARG A 332 -1.36 -1.90 -17.97
CA ARG A 332 -1.31 -3.37 -17.99
C ARG A 332 0.13 -3.83 -17.84
N ILE A 333 0.37 -4.75 -16.91
CA ILE A 333 1.66 -5.41 -16.73
C ILE A 333 1.73 -6.62 -17.69
N GLU A 334 2.70 -6.62 -18.58
CA GLU A 334 2.97 -7.77 -19.45
C GLU A 334 3.57 -8.91 -18.64
N ARG A 335 2.82 -9.98 -18.46
CA ARG A 335 3.17 -11.09 -17.54
C ARG A 335 4.50 -11.77 -17.84
N LYS A 336 4.96 -11.80 -19.10
CA LYS A 336 6.22 -12.45 -19.47
C LYS A 336 7.42 -11.55 -19.26
N THR A 337 7.28 -10.26 -19.53
CA THR A 337 8.38 -9.31 -19.60
C THR A 337 8.42 -8.32 -18.43
N GLY A 338 7.29 -8.02 -17.80
CA GLY A 338 7.13 -6.96 -16.81
C GLY A 338 7.05 -5.57 -17.44
N ALA A 339 6.91 -5.46 -18.75
CA ALA A 339 6.72 -4.19 -19.42
C ALA A 339 5.36 -3.57 -19.07
N LEU A 340 5.29 -2.23 -18.99
CA LEU A 340 4.07 -1.49 -18.74
C LEU A 340 3.48 -0.96 -20.04
N ASN A 341 2.20 -1.22 -20.26
CA ASN A 341 1.42 -0.69 -21.37
C ASN A 341 0.31 0.21 -20.80
N ALA A 342 0.34 1.51 -21.07
CA ALA A 342 -0.71 2.43 -20.64
C ALA A 342 -2.04 2.06 -21.32
N ILE A 343 -3.11 1.95 -20.52
CA ILE A 343 -4.42 1.51 -21.01
C ILE A 343 -5.55 2.50 -20.69
N GLY A 344 -5.33 3.44 -19.77
CA GLY A 344 -6.34 4.44 -19.42
C GLY A 344 -5.85 5.48 -18.44
N GLN A 345 -6.57 6.61 -18.40
CA GLN A 345 -6.44 7.66 -17.40
C GLN A 345 -7.82 8.01 -16.86
N TYR A 346 -7.90 8.25 -15.56
CA TYR A 346 -9.16 8.52 -14.86
C TYR A 346 -9.01 9.74 -13.95
N PRO A 347 -10.01 10.62 -13.84
CA PRO A 347 -9.93 11.81 -13.01
C PRO A 347 -9.88 11.44 -11.52
N VAL A 348 -9.03 12.14 -10.77
CA VAL A 348 -8.92 12.09 -9.30
C VAL A 348 -8.88 13.49 -8.72
N GLY A 349 -8.92 13.61 -7.40
CA GLY A 349 -8.75 14.89 -6.72
C GLY A 349 -7.35 15.48 -6.87
N ARG A 350 -7.17 16.71 -6.40
CA ARG A 350 -5.88 17.40 -6.44
C ARG A 350 -4.94 16.89 -5.36
N GLY A 351 -3.63 16.87 -5.67
CA GLY A 351 -2.60 16.40 -4.76
C GLY A 351 -2.67 14.89 -4.51
N ALA A 352 -3.10 14.10 -5.52
CA ALA A 352 -3.15 12.64 -5.43
C ALA A 352 -1.75 12.09 -5.14
N ASN A 353 -1.62 11.26 -4.07
CA ASN A 353 -0.28 10.96 -3.54
C ASN A 353 -0.11 9.55 -2.96
N TRP A 354 -1.20 8.83 -2.71
CA TRP A 354 -1.19 7.47 -2.18
C TRP A 354 -2.30 6.66 -2.81
N ILE A 355 -2.08 5.37 -3.02
CA ILE A 355 -3.08 4.47 -3.58
C ILE A 355 -2.98 3.11 -2.91
N GLU A 356 -4.13 2.59 -2.49
CA GLU A 356 -4.28 1.23 -1.99
C GLU A 356 -5.22 0.45 -2.89
N LEU A 357 -4.93 -0.83 -3.08
CA LEU A 357 -5.74 -1.76 -3.87
C LEU A 357 -6.09 -2.98 -3.05
N VAL A 358 -7.34 -3.41 -3.13
CA VAL A 358 -7.83 -4.60 -2.43
C VAL A 358 -8.74 -5.41 -3.33
N GLU A 359 -8.67 -6.74 -3.20
CA GLU A 359 -9.61 -7.68 -3.80
C GLU A 359 -10.41 -8.35 -2.69
N PHE A 360 -11.74 -8.37 -2.83
CA PHE A 360 -12.62 -9.14 -1.97
C PHE A 360 -13.10 -10.38 -2.71
N ASP A 361 -12.83 -11.55 -2.12
CA ASP A 361 -13.42 -12.80 -2.57
C ASP A 361 -14.91 -12.76 -2.25
N GLY A 362 -15.74 -13.23 -3.17
CA GLY A 362 -17.20 -13.30 -2.92
C GLY A 362 -17.61 -14.15 -1.70
N SER A 363 -16.65 -14.77 -1.02
CA SER A 363 -16.84 -15.57 0.20
C SER A 363 -16.82 -14.73 1.50
N ASN A 364 -16.33 -13.50 1.49
CA ASN A 364 -16.22 -12.63 2.68
C ASN A 364 -17.53 -11.91 3.06
N SER A 365 -18.66 -12.29 2.49
CA SER A 365 -19.98 -11.70 2.74
C SER A 365 -20.82 -12.48 3.77
N ARG A 366 -20.18 -13.06 4.81
CA ARG A 366 -20.92 -13.72 5.91
C ARG A 366 -20.69 -13.00 7.23
#